data_90ed03b4196a01664e12081f57dadd2d
#
_entry.id   90ed03b4196a01664e12081f57dadd2d
#
_cell.length_a   1.000
_cell.length_b   1.000
_cell.length_c   1.000
_cell.angle_alpha   90.00
_cell.angle_beta   90.00
_cell.angle_gamma   90.00
#
_symmetry.space_group_name_H-M   'P 1'
#
loop_
_entity.id
_entity.type
_entity.pdbx_description
1 polymer ?
#
loop_
_entity_poly.entity_id
_entity_poly.type
_entity_poly.pdbx_seq_one_letter_code
_entity_poly.pdbx_strand_id
1 'polypeptide(L)'
;LSGGDQYLSVATESYDTTSALSNGLYTVLGNDVTEENDEQTYMRLYDNDGVIRSEIPIISYRSHRILFEDNTMYLSVSSTKIVGVDQTGYVSTIYSTGDYKLHHDYIFDSQNNLIVLASKKNAVTSEDKIIMIDHNTKAITELVDLIELFSDYYKTTAKPDSADDLDWMHINSLELVGKDSLIISSR
;
A
#
# COMPACT_ATOMS: atom_id res chain seq x y z
N LEU A 1 7.41 -21.47 9.75
CA LEU A 1 5.96 -21.54 9.62
C LEU A 1 5.64 -21.96 8.20
N SER A 2 5.33 -23.24 8.00
CA SER A 2 4.85 -23.71 6.71
C SER A 2 3.42 -23.22 6.58
N GLY A 3 3.16 -22.29 5.66
CA GLY A 3 1.81 -22.06 5.17
C GLY A 3 1.28 -23.38 4.63
N GLY A 4 0.02 -23.67 4.84
CA GLY A 4 -0.59 -24.93 4.40
C GLY A 4 -0.51 -25.16 2.89
N ASP A 5 -0.96 -26.28 2.43
CA ASP A 5 -0.83 -26.87 1.10
C ASP A 5 -1.39 -26.07 -0.11
N GLN A 6 -1.55 -24.76 0.01
CA GLN A 6 -2.14 -23.90 -1.03
C GLN A 6 -1.11 -22.97 -1.69
N TYR A 7 0.03 -23.51 -2.02
CA TYR A 7 0.99 -22.74 -2.81
C TYR A 7 0.66 -22.78 -4.28
N LEU A 8 0.50 -21.62 -4.89
CA LEU A 8 0.70 -21.52 -6.31
C LEU A 8 2.16 -21.89 -6.60
N SER A 9 2.37 -22.96 -7.34
CA SER A 9 3.71 -23.28 -7.83
C SER A 9 4.11 -22.18 -8.81
N VAL A 10 5.18 -21.44 -8.47
CA VAL A 10 5.83 -20.58 -9.43
C VAL A 10 6.74 -21.44 -10.29
N ALA A 11 6.42 -21.53 -11.57
CA ALA A 11 7.31 -22.15 -12.56
C ALA A 11 8.10 -21.02 -13.24
N THR A 12 9.41 -21.09 -13.20
CA THR A 12 10.26 -20.25 -14.02
C THR A 12 10.35 -20.89 -15.41
N GLU A 13 9.68 -20.32 -16.40
CA GLU A 13 9.71 -20.84 -17.77
C GLU A 13 10.99 -20.45 -18.51
N SER A 14 11.41 -19.20 -18.35
CA SER A 14 12.71 -18.69 -18.81
C SER A 14 13.03 -17.35 -18.18
N TYR A 15 14.29 -17.04 -17.97
CA TYR A 15 14.71 -15.72 -17.55
C TYR A 15 16.06 -15.35 -18.17
N ASP A 16 16.25 -14.05 -18.39
CA ASP A 16 17.51 -13.52 -18.88
C ASP A 16 18.52 -13.40 -17.72
N THR A 17 19.46 -14.34 -17.66
CA THR A 17 20.49 -14.37 -16.62
C THR A 17 21.44 -13.18 -16.68
N THR A 18 21.50 -12.47 -17.80
CA THR A 18 22.39 -11.30 -17.95
C THR A 18 21.78 -10.05 -17.33
N SER A 19 20.48 -10.02 -17.18
CA SER A 19 19.71 -8.91 -16.58
C SER A 19 19.24 -9.21 -15.16
N ALA A 20 19.46 -10.43 -14.65
CA ALA A 20 19.08 -10.81 -13.30
C ALA A 20 19.89 -10.04 -12.26
N LEU A 21 19.25 -9.57 -11.21
CA LEU A 21 19.92 -9.01 -10.05
C LEU A 21 20.75 -10.11 -9.39
N SER A 22 22.07 -9.88 -9.25
CA SER A 22 23.01 -10.88 -8.75
C SER A 22 22.76 -11.33 -7.31
N ASN A 23 22.08 -10.50 -6.51
CA ASN A 23 21.78 -10.75 -5.10
C ASN A 23 20.46 -10.06 -4.74
N GLY A 24 19.34 -10.60 -5.14
CA GLY A 24 18.06 -9.96 -4.87
C GLY A 24 16.97 -10.93 -4.49
N LEU A 25 15.98 -10.41 -3.82
CA LEU A 25 14.70 -11.07 -3.61
C LEU A 25 13.63 -10.28 -4.34
N TYR A 26 12.76 -10.99 -5.02
CA TYR A 26 11.57 -10.41 -5.64
C TYR A 26 10.40 -10.56 -4.69
N THR A 27 9.70 -9.47 -4.49
CA THR A 27 8.48 -9.48 -3.71
C THR A 27 7.29 -9.48 -4.64
N VAL A 28 6.39 -10.41 -4.43
CA VAL A 28 5.14 -10.48 -5.18
C VAL A 28 3.99 -10.21 -4.25
N LEU A 29 3.27 -9.13 -4.55
CA LEU A 29 1.94 -8.87 -4.00
C LEU A 29 0.93 -9.50 -4.96
N GLY A 30 0.17 -10.44 -4.49
CA GLY A 30 -0.83 -11.10 -5.31
C GLY A 30 -1.82 -11.84 -4.44
N ASN A 31 -2.95 -12.15 -5.02
CA ASN A 31 -3.88 -13.07 -4.40
C ASN A 31 -3.43 -14.48 -4.77
N ASP A 32 -3.40 -15.37 -3.82
CA ASP A 32 -3.23 -16.81 -4.07
C ASP A 32 -4.59 -17.45 -4.36
N VAL A 33 -5.35 -16.84 -5.21
CA VAL A 33 -6.78 -16.94 -5.16
C VAL A 33 -7.42 -17.75 -6.22
N THR A 34 -8.34 -18.47 -5.73
CA THR A 34 -9.57 -18.90 -6.40
C THR A 34 -10.53 -17.70 -6.53
N GLU A 35 -11.39 -17.74 -7.53
CA GLU A 35 -12.28 -16.68 -8.01
C GLU A 35 -13.16 -15.95 -6.98
N GLU A 36 -13.14 -16.34 -5.72
CA GLU A 36 -14.06 -15.84 -4.70
C GLU A 36 -13.39 -15.03 -3.57
N ASN A 37 -12.07 -14.87 -3.59
CA ASN A 37 -11.36 -14.26 -2.48
C ASN A 37 -10.32 -13.23 -2.93
N ASP A 38 -10.62 -11.97 -2.77
CA ASP A 38 -9.70 -10.85 -3.04
C ASP A 38 -8.65 -10.64 -1.93
N GLU A 39 -8.67 -11.46 -0.90
CA GLU A 39 -7.80 -11.31 0.25
C GLU A 39 -6.48 -12.04 0.06
N GLN A 40 -5.42 -11.33 0.25
CA GLN A 40 -4.07 -11.86 0.28
C GLN A 40 -3.81 -12.58 1.60
N THR A 41 -3.33 -13.82 1.53
CA THR A 41 -3.00 -14.59 2.73
C THR A 41 -1.53 -14.43 3.12
N TYR A 42 -0.66 -14.27 2.12
CA TYR A 42 0.77 -14.15 2.30
C TYR A 42 1.39 -13.21 1.28
N MET A 43 2.42 -12.49 1.71
CA MET A 43 3.39 -11.88 0.80
C MET A 43 4.60 -12.81 0.71
N ARG A 44 5.04 -13.10 -0.49
CA ARG A 44 6.14 -14.03 -0.73
C ARG A 44 7.34 -13.32 -1.31
N LEU A 45 8.51 -13.74 -0.84
CA LEU A 45 9.80 -13.31 -1.35
C LEU A 45 10.43 -14.48 -2.12
N TYR A 46 10.79 -14.23 -3.36
CA TYR A 46 11.41 -15.20 -4.26
C TYR A 46 12.84 -14.78 -4.59
N ASP A 47 13.72 -15.72 -4.74
CA ASP A 47 15.03 -15.46 -5.35
C ASP A 47 14.97 -15.47 -6.89
N ASN A 48 16.14 -15.29 -7.52
CA ASN A 48 16.26 -15.28 -8.97
C ASN A 48 15.91 -16.63 -9.64
N ASP A 49 15.91 -17.71 -8.91
CA ASP A 49 15.55 -19.04 -9.41
C ASP A 49 14.06 -19.36 -9.20
N GLY A 50 13.29 -18.39 -8.69
CA GLY A 50 11.88 -18.54 -8.40
C GLY A 50 11.61 -19.38 -7.13
N VAL A 51 12.61 -19.58 -6.28
CA VAL A 51 12.46 -20.31 -5.03
C VAL A 51 11.95 -19.37 -3.96
N ILE A 52 10.89 -19.78 -3.23
CA ILE A 52 10.36 -19.04 -2.09
C ILE A 52 11.41 -19.01 -0.97
N ARG A 53 11.80 -17.82 -0.55
CA ARG A 53 12.78 -17.60 0.52
C ARG A 53 12.16 -17.12 1.81
N SER A 54 11.01 -16.47 1.74
CA SER A 54 10.27 -16.03 2.91
C SER A 54 8.80 -15.86 2.60
N GLU A 55 7.97 -15.99 3.63
CA GLU A 55 6.55 -15.69 3.61
C GLU A 55 6.21 -14.78 4.79
N ILE A 56 5.48 -13.71 4.52
CA ILE A 56 4.94 -12.82 5.53
C ILE A 56 3.43 -12.97 5.52
N PRO A 57 2.81 -13.50 6.58
CA PRO A 57 1.37 -13.66 6.62
C PRO A 57 0.68 -12.29 6.67
N ILE A 58 -0.30 -12.12 5.79
CA ILE A 58 -1.19 -10.96 5.75
C ILE A 58 -2.60 -11.52 5.82
N ILE A 59 -3.21 -11.50 6.99
CA ILE A 59 -4.49 -12.16 7.21
C ILE A 59 -5.63 -11.22 6.84
N SER A 60 -6.48 -11.66 5.93
CA SER A 60 -7.72 -10.96 5.56
C SER A 60 -7.50 -9.51 5.09
N TYR A 61 -6.39 -9.27 4.38
CA TYR A 61 -6.11 -7.94 3.86
C TYR A 61 -5.24 -8.00 2.60
N ARG A 62 -5.65 -7.26 1.58
CA ARG A 62 -4.87 -7.05 0.37
C ARG A 62 -3.88 -5.91 0.57
N SER A 63 -2.59 -6.19 0.61
CA SER A 63 -1.56 -5.16 0.61
C SER A 63 -1.47 -4.48 -0.75
N HIS A 64 -1.35 -3.16 -0.77
CA HIS A 64 -1.38 -2.37 -2.01
C HIS A 64 0.00 -2.05 -2.56
N ARG A 65 0.95 -1.80 -1.69
CA ARG A 65 2.31 -1.39 -2.07
C ARG A 65 3.35 -1.95 -1.12
N ILE A 66 4.56 -2.14 -1.64
CA ILE A 66 5.76 -2.40 -0.85
C ILE A 66 6.76 -1.29 -1.14
N LEU A 67 7.35 -0.75 -0.08
CA LEU A 67 8.47 0.19 -0.16
C LEU A 67 9.69 -0.41 0.50
N PHE A 68 10.85 -0.06 0.00
CA PHE A 68 12.13 -0.38 0.62
C PHE A 68 12.85 0.93 0.94
N GLU A 69 13.16 1.14 2.20
CA GLU A 69 13.90 2.28 2.70
C GLU A 69 14.81 1.84 3.84
N ASP A 70 16.07 2.26 3.85
CA ASP A 70 17.05 1.97 4.89
C ASP A 70 17.09 0.49 5.35
N ASN A 71 17.18 -0.44 4.38
CA ASN A 71 17.17 -1.88 4.61
C ASN A 71 15.91 -2.43 5.32
N THR A 72 14.84 -1.67 5.30
CA THR A 72 13.54 -2.03 5.86
C THR A 72 12.52 -2.14 4.74
N MET A 73 11.73 -3.18 4.77
CA MET A 73 10.60 -3.37 3.87
C MET A 73 9.33 -2.91 4.55
N TYR A 74 8.63 -1.96 3.93
CA TYR A 74 7.36 -1.43 4.42
C TYR A 74 6.21 -1.98 3.60
N LEU A 75 5.20 -2.50 4.29
CA LEU A 75 3.99 -3.05 3.66
C LEU A 75 2.76 -2.76 4.52
N SER A 76 1.62 -2.60 3.86
CA SER A 76 0.35 -2.49 4.57
C SER A 76 -0.16 -3.87 4.96
N VAL A 77 -0.51 -4.04 6.23
CA VAL A 77 -1.02 -5.30 6.79
C VAL A 77 -2.49 -5.22 7.19
N SER A 78 -3.06 -4.04 7.11
CA SER A 78 -4.50 -3.78 7.23
C SER A 78 -4.82 -2.40 6.64
N SER A 79 -6.09 -2.09 6.49
CA SER A 79 -6.53 -0.76 6.04
C SER A 79 -6.10 0.39 6.97
N THR A 80 -5.52 0.09 8.12
CA THR A 80 -5.12 1.11 9.10
C THR A 80 -3.69 0.95 9.61
N LYS A 81 -2.92 0.01 9.06
CA LYS A 81 -1.56 -0.24 9.54
C LYS A 81 -0.59 -0.53 8.40
N ILE A 82 0.55 0.13 8.45
CA ILE A 82 1.73 -0.15 7.64
C ILE A 82 2.84 -0.55 8.61
N VAL A 83 3.56 -1.62 8.31
CA VAL A 83 4.66 -2.12 9.14
C VAL A 83 5.97 -2.08 8.36
N GLY A 84 7.05 -1.80 9.06
CA GLY A 84 8.41 -1.97 8.59
C GLY A 84 9.00 -3.27 9.11
N VAL A 85 9.49 -4.10 8.21
CA VAL A 85 10.14 -5.39 8.49
C VAL A 85 11.59 -5.31 8.10
N ASP A 86 12.49 -5.53 9.03
CA ASP A 86 13.92 -5.51 8.79
C ASP A 86 14.43 -6.79 8.10
N GLN A 87 15.72 -6.84 7.80
CA GLN A 87 16.36 -7.98 7.13
C GLN A 87 16.32 -9.29 7.93
N THR A 88 16.07 -9.22 9.24
CA THR A 88 15.94 -10.39 10.11
C THR A 88 14.51 -10.92 10.18
N GLY A 89 13.55 -10.21 9.55
CA GLY A 89 12.13 -10.50 9.61
C GLY A 89 11.44 -9.94 10.85
N TYR A 90 12.12 -9.07 11.59
CA TYR A 90 11.55 -8.41 12.75
C TYR A 90 10.76 -7.17 12.36
N VAL A 91 9.58 -6.99 12.95
CA VAL A 91 8.77 -5.77 12.77
C VAL A 91 9.39 -4.65 13.58
N SER A 92 10.09 -3.76 12.91
CA SER A 92 10.85 -2.67 13.51
C SER A 92 10.04 -1.39 13.70
N THR A 93 9.04 -1.19 12.87
CA THR A 93 8.25 0.05 12.84
C THR A 93 6.79 -0.26 12.55
N ILE A 94 5.90 0.50 13.18
CA ILE A 94 4.46 0.45 12.92
C ILE A 94 3.95 1.87 12.72
N TYR A 95 3.27 2.11 11.58
CA TYR A 95 2.50 3.31 11.31
C TYR A 95 1.01 2.98 11.40
N SER A 96 0.28 3.76 12.18
CA SER A 96 -1.18 3.68 12.25
C SER A 96 -1.78 4.89 11.54
N THR A 97 -2.81 4.68 10.74
CA THR A 97 -3.53 5.75 10.04
C THR A 97 -4.63 6.41 10.89
N GLY A 98 -4.78 6.00 12.15
CA GLY A 98 -5.75 6.60 13.08
C GLY A 98 -7.19 6.51 12.58
N ASP A 99 -7.81 7.66 12.35
CA ASP A 99 -9.19 7.79 11.88
C ASP A 99 -9.34 7.67 10.35
N TYR A 100 -8.29 7.23 9.67
CA TYR A 100 -8.28 7.03 8.23
C TYR A 100 -8.15 5.56 7.89
N LYS A 101 -8.60 5.20 6.69
CA LYS A 101 -8.30 3.93 6.00
C LYS A 101 -7.33 4.26 4.87
N LEU A 102 -6.21 3.57 4.80
CA LEU A 102 -5.31 3.66 3.66
C LEU A 102 -5.90 2.92 2.46
N HIS A 103 -5.56 3.37 1.28
CA HIS A 103 -5.85 2.67 0.04
C HIS A 103 -4.73 2.92 -0.98
N HIS A 104 -4.63 2.04 -1.95
CA HIS A 104 -3.74 2.06 -3.11
C HIS A 104 -2.28 2.41 -2.84
N ASP A 105 -1.94 3.60 -2.36
CA ASP A 105 -0.57 4.06 -2.41
C ASP A 105 -0.09 4.82 -1.17
N TYR A 106 1.20 4.73 -0.90
CA TYR A 106 1.91 5.51 0.12
C TYR A 106 3.40 5.60 -0.23
N ILE A 107 4.04 6.70 0.15
CA ILE A 107 5.45 6.98 -0.12
C ILE A 107 6.10 7.65 1.10
N PHE A 108 7.44 7.66 1.13
CA PHE A 108 8.19 8.49 2.07
C PHE A 108 8.58 9.82 1.44
N ASP A 109 8.54 10.88 2.25
CA ASP A 109 9.17 12.15 1.91
C ASP A 109 10.68 12.14 2.27
N SER A 110 11.38 13.23 1.96
CA SER A 110 12.81 13.37 2.25
C SER A 110 13.17 13.45 3.75
N GLN A 111 12.19 13.50 4.63
CA GLN A 111 12.31 13.48 6.07
C GLN A 111 11.85 12.15 6.68
N ASN A 112 11.61 11.15 5.84
CA ASN A 112 11.06 9.85 6.20
C ASN A 112 9.64 9.89 6.80
N ASN A 113 8.89 10.98 6.61
CA ASN A 113 7.47 10.97 6.92
C ASN A 113 6.72 10.15 5.88
N LEU A 114 5.70 9.44 6.32
CA LEU A 114 4.90 8.60 5.43
C LEU A 114 3.69 9.39 4.92
N ILE A 115 3.63 9.61 3.61
CA ILE A 115 2.48 10.21 2.92
C ILE A 115 1.60 9.09 2.38
N VAL A 116 0.31 9.14 2.66
CA VAL A 116 -0.63 8.03 2.42
C VAL A 116 -1.88 8.55 1.73
N LEU A 117 -2.31 7.84 0.69
CA LEU A 117 -3.66 8.00 0.15
C LEU A 117 -4.67 7.39 1.12
N ALA A 118 -5.72 8.13 1.45
CA ALA A 118 -6.61 7.77 2.54
C ALA A 118 -8.06 8.12 2.30
N SER A 119 -8.93 7.39 2.98
CA SER A 119 -10.33 7.72 3.19
C SER A 119 -10.55 8.01 4.67
N LYS A 120 -11.33 9.03 5.00
CA LYS A 120 -11.70 9.28 6.40
C LYS A 120 -12.76 8.28 6.84
N LYS A 121 -12.58 7.63 7.98
CA LYS A 121 -13.55 6.69 8.54
C LYS A 121 -14.89 7.40 8.79
N ASN A 122 -15.97 6.72 8.47
CA ASN A 122 -17.34 7.22 8.64
C ASN A 122 -17.65 8.49 7.82
N ALA A 123 -16.83 8.86 6.85
CA ALA A 123 -17.20 9.87 5.86
C ALA A 123 -18.11 9.26 4.80
N VAL A 124 -18.87 10.10 4.12
CA VAL A 124 -19.73 9.69 2.99
C VAL A 124 -18.91 9.38 1.75
N THR A 125 -17.74 10.02 1.64
CA THR A 125 -16.82 9.86 0.50
C THR A 125 -15.65 8.97 0.85
N SER A 126 -15.09 8.31 -0.16
CA SER A 126 -13.88 7.52 -0.06
C SER A 126 -12.79 8.01 -1.02
N GLU A 127 -11.55 7.61 -0.75
CA GLU A 127 -10.39 7.78 -1.63
C GLU A 127 -10.13 9.23 -2.07
N ASP A 128 -10.30 10.17 -1.15
CA ASP A 128 -10.23 11.61 -1.43
C ASP A 128 -9.40 12.42 -0.43
N LYS A 129 -8.61 11.76 0.40
CA LYS A 129 -7.71 12.42 1.36
C LYS A 129 -6.25 12.03 1.13
N ILE A 130 -5.35 12.95 1.44
CA ILE A 130 -3.93 12.65 1.57
C ILE A 130 -3.50 13.03 2.97
N ILE A 131 -2.95 12.09 3.70
CA ILE A 131 -2.44 12.32 5.05
C ILE A 131 -0.93 12.13 5.10
N MET A 132 -0.29 12.77 6.06
CA MET A 132 1.10 12.53 6.43
C MET A 132 1.17 11.97 7.85
N ILE A 133 2.00 10.97 8.04
CA ILE A 133 2.32 10.42 9.36
C ILE A 133 3.78 10.76 9.66
N ASP A 134 4.00 11.61 10.66
CA ASP A 134 5.34 12.01 11.08
C ASP A 134 6.17 10.80 11.51
N HIS A 135 7.40 10.73 11.02
CA HIS A 135 8.27 9.58 11.29
C HIS A 135 8.58 9.39 12.77
N ASN A 136 8.80 10.47 13.51
CA ASN A 136 9.25 10.40 14.89
C ASN A 136 8.08 10.33 15.88
N THR A 137 7.14 11.23 15.73
CA THR A 137 6.03 11.41 16.69
C THR A 137 4.84 10.51 16.40
N LYS A 138 4.75 9.98 15.16
CA LYS A 138 3.60 9.25 14.61
C LYS A 138 2.31 10.09 14.57
N ALA A 139 2.45 11.41 14.70
CA ALA A 139 1.32 12.34 14.54
C ALA A 139 0.82 12.33 13.10
N ILE A 140 -0.49 12.41 12.95
CA ILE A 140 -1.15 12.42 11.64
C ILE A 140 -1.58 13.84 11.32
N THR A 141 -1.26 14.28 10.11
CA THR A 141 -1.70 15.56 9.54
C THR A 141 -2.42 15.28 8.23
N GLU A 142 -3.64 15.79 8.07
CA GLU A 142 -4.32 15.81 6.76
C GLU A 142 -3.67 16.90 5.91
N LEU A 143 -3.00 16.49 4.82
CA LEU A 143 -2.33 17.40 3.90
C LEU A 143 -3.29 17.97 2.86
N VAL A 144 -4.17 17.12 2.34
CA VAL A 144 -5.11 17.48 1.26
C VAL A 144 -6.45 16.85 1.53
N ASP A 145 -7.48 17.68 1.46
CA ASP A 145 -8.87 17.29 1.27
C ASP A 145 -9.28 17.65 -0.16
N LEU A 146 -9.50 16.64 -1.00
CA LEU A 146 -9.86 16.86 -2.40
C LEU A 146 -11.26 17.46 -2.57
N ILE A 147 -12.16 17.25 -1.61
CA ILE A 147 -13.49 17.90 -1.60
C ILE A 147 -13.33 19.43 -1.46
N GLU A 148 -12.45 19.86 -0.56
CA GLU A 148 -12.17 21.28 -0.40
C GLU A 148 -11.45 21.86 -1.62
N LEU A 149 -10.44 21.14 -2.12
CA LEU A 149 -9.62 21.58 -3.25
C LEU A 149 -10.41 21.65 -4.55
N PHE A 150 -11.31 20.72 -4.81
CA PHE A 150 -12.11 20.60 -6.02
C PHE A 150 -13.62 20.70 -5.75
N SER A 151 -14.01 21.63 -4.88
CA SER A 151 -15.38 21.71 -4.37
C SER A 151 -16.46 21.88 -5.46
N ASP A 152 -16.16 22.58 -6.54
CA ASP A 152 -17.11 22.77 -7.64
C ASP A 152 -17.26 21.50 -8.49
N TYR A 153 -16.17 20.78 -8.70
CA TYR A 153 -16.19 19.48 -9.36
C TYR A 153 -16.95 18.46 -8.52
N TYR A 154 -16.69 18.42 -7.22
CA TYR A 154 -17.41 17.55 -6.29
C TYR A 154 -18.94 17.77 -6.36
N LYS A 155 -19.40 19.01 -6.34
CA LYS A 155 -20.83 19.34 -6.42
C LYS A 155 -21.49 18.87 -7.72
N THR A 156 -20.73 18.77 -8.80
CA THR A 156 -21.24 18.39 -10.12
C THR A 156 -21.15 16.88 -10.39
N THR A 157 -20.20 16.19 -9.79
CA THR A 157 -19.91 14.76 -10.03
C THR A 157 -20.40 13.85 -8.92
N ALA A 158 -20.28 14.29 -7.67
CA ALA A 158 -20.76 13.53 -6.54
C ALA A 158 -22.29 13.53 -6.52
N LYS A 159 -22.90 12.34 -6.57
CA LYS A 159 -24.34 12.18 -6.40
C LYS A 159 -24.61 11.85 -4.93
N PRO A 160 -25.01 12.81 -4.12
CA PRO A 160 -25.17 12.61 -2.67
C PRO A 160 -26.23 11.57 -2.28
N ASP A 161 -27.05 11.15 -3.22
CA ASP A 161 -28.15 10.20 -2.98
C ASP A 161 -27.80 8.73 -3.24
N SER A 162 -26.57 8.43 -3.60
CA SER A 162 -26.14 7.06 -3.88
C SER A 162 -25.13 6.56 -2.84
N ALA A 163 -25.57 5.64 -2.03
CA ALA A 163 -24.80 4.70 -1.20
C ALA A 163 -23.68 5.26 -0.29
N ASP A 164 -23.49 4.56 0.81
CA ASP A 164 -22.59 4.82 1.94
C ASP A 164 -21.08 4.84 1.63
N ASP A 165 -20.66 4.91 0.38
CA ASP A 165 -19.25 4.94 -0.01
C ASP A 165 -19.11 5.59 -1.40
N LEU A 166 -19.15 6.91 -1.43
CA LEU A 166 -19.07 7.67 -2.68
C LEU A 166 -17.61 7.83 -3.11
N ASP A 167 -17.20 6.95 -3.99
CA ASP A 167 -15.89 7.01 -4.67
C ASP A 167 -15.96 7.95 -5.90
N TRP A 168 -15.86 9.25 -5.66
CA TRP A 168 -16.05 10.28 -6.67
C TRP A 168 -14.77 10.69 -7.40
N MET A 169 -13.61 10.47 -6.80
CA MET A 169 -12.32 10.88 -7.33
C MET A 169 -11.41 9.68 -7.63
N HIS A 170 -11.51 8.62 -6.87
CA HIS A 170 -10.75 7.39 -6.99
C HIS A 170 -9.24 7.63 -7.22
N ILE A 171 -8.60 8.29 -6.27
CA ILE A 171 -7.15 8.52 -6.36
C ILE A 171 -6.40 7.21 -6.16
N ASN A 172 -5.45 6.93 -7.04
CA ASN A 172 -4.89 5.60 -7.20
C ASN A 172 -3.38 5.52 -6.96
N SER A 173 -2.65 6.56 -7.30
CA SER A 173 -1.21 6.62 -7.03
C SER A 173 -0.77 8.02 -6.70
N LEU A 174 0.37 8.11 -6.01
CA LEU A 174 0.99 9.39 -5.69
C LEU A 174 2.51 9.32 -5.90
N GLU A 175 3.08 10.44 -6.29
CA GLU A 175 4.51 10.62 -6.47
C GLU A 175 4.92 11.99 -5.92
N LEU A 176 6.04 12.03 -5.20
CA LEU A 176 6.61 13.28 -4.72
C LEU A 176 7.52 13.88 -5.79
N VAL A 177 7.27 15.13 -6.15
CA VAL A 177 8.10 15.88 -7.09
C VAL A 177 8.79 17.00 -6.36
N GLY A 178 10.12 16.90 -6.24
CA GLY A 178 10.87 17.81 -5.40
C GLY A 178 10.55 17.64 -3.92
N LYS A 179 10.36 18.76 -3.21
CA LYS A 179 10.11 18.74 -1.76
C LYS A 179 8.64 19.02 -1.39
N ASP A 180 7.92 19.72 -2.26
CA ASP A 180 6.66 20.38 -1.90
C ASP A 180 5.53 20.13 -2.89
N SER A 181 5.74 19.23 -3.85
CA SER A 181 4.73 18.94 -4.87
C SER A 181 4.41 17.47 -4.95
N LEU A 182 3.11 17.17 -5.07
CA LEU A 182 2.61 15.82 -5.27
C LEU A 182 1.94 15.71 -6.65
N ILE A 183 2.28 14.64 -7.36
CA ILE A 183 1.49 14.19 -8.50
C ILE A 183 0.59 13.06 -8.00
N ILE A 184 -0.70 13.17 -8.28
CA ILE A 184 -1.69 12.13 -7.98
C ILE A 184 -2.36 11.72 -9.28
N SER A 185 -2.60 10.42 -9.42
CA SER A 185 -3.46 9.91 -10.47
C SER A 185 -4.87 9.65 -9.92
N SER A 186 -5.84 9.91 -10.74
CA SER A 186 -7.26 9.66 -10.48
C SER A 186 -7.84 8.89 -11.67
N ARG A 187 -8.82 8.05 -11.41
CA ARG A 187 -9.53 7.30 -12.45
C ARG A 187 -10.78 8.03 -12.89
#